data_7c271bf43af809333d3ff7ba265a64ea
#
_entry.id   7c271bf43af809333d3ff7ba265a64ea
#
_cell.length_a   1.000
_cell.length_b   1.000
_cell.length_c   1.000
_cell.angle_alpha   90.00
_cell.angle_beta   90.00
_cell.angle_gamma   90.00
#
_symmetry.space_group_name_H-M   'P 1'
#
loop_
_entity.id
_entity.type
_entity.pdbx_description
1 polymer ?
#
loop_
_entity_poly.entity_id
_entity_poly.type
_entity_poly.pdbx_seq_one_letter_code
_entity_poly.pdbx_strand_id
1 'polypeptide(L)'
;MLQFELEKRRAELLRLIMECEGNIARAPQGTLRVVKNGKKIQYYWRMNTQDIRGKYIQRKDEWVAHALAQKDYCAKFLKKVKKEKEQIDQMIQSFGMQNLTDVYEKLNNYRKEIVNPLIETNEMFAE
;
A
#
# COMPACT_ATOMS: atom_id res chain seq x y z
N MET A 1 19.56 -9.32 2.68
CA MET A 1 19.73 -8.17 1.79
C MET A 1 18.43 -7.81 1.12
N LEU A 2 18.01 -8.56 0.10
CA LEU A 2 16.73 -8.26 -0.57
C LEU A 2 15.54 -8.35 0.38
N GLN A 3 15.52 -9.35 1.25
CA GLN A 3 14.43 -9.50 2.24
C GLN A 3 14.37 -8.29 3.17
N PHE A 4 15.52 -7.79 3.60
CA PHE A 4 15.58 -6.59 4.44
C PHE A 4 15.01 -5.37 3.72
N GLU A 5 15.36 -5.20 2.45
CA GLU A 5 14.83 -4.09 1.63
C GLU A 5 13.32 -4.20 1.46
N LEU A 6 12.81 -5.41 1.26
CA LEU A 6 11.38 -5.65 1.13
C LEU A 6 10.64 -5.35 2.44
N GLU A 7 11.19 -5.75 3.56
CA GLU A 7 10.59 -5.47 4.87
C GLU A 7 10.58 -3.98 5.18
N LYS A 8 11.64 -3.28 4.80
CA LYS A 8 11.71 -1.83 4.94
C LYS A 8 10.64 -1.15 4.10
N ARG A 9 10.48 -1.57 2.85
CA ARG A 9 9.44 -1.04 1.96
C ARG A 9 8.05 -1.33 2.51
N ARG A 10 7.85 -2.54 3.04
CA ARG A 10 6.58 -2.92 3.64
C ARG A 10 6.20 -1.99 4.80
N ALA A 11 7.15 -1.68 5.66
CA ALA A 11 6.91 -0.76 6.78
C ALA A 11 6.52 0.64 6.29
N GLU A 12 7.17 1.12 5.23
CA GLU A 12 6.84 2.40 4.61
C GLU A 12 5.42 2.39 4.05
N LEU A 13 5.04 1.31 3.37
CA LEU A 13 3.69 1.17 2.82
C LEU A 13 2.63 1.12 3.93
N LEU A 14 2.91 0.45 5.04
CA LEU A 14 2.01 0.43 6.18
C LEU A 14 1.78 1.84 6.74
N ARG A 15 2.82 2.64 6.83
CA ARG A 15 2.71 4.03 7.28
C ARG A 15 1.83 4.84 6.33
N LEU A 16 2.01 4.66 5.02
CA LEU A 16 1.21 5.36 4.01
C LEU A 16 -0.27 4.93 4.07
N ILE A 17 -0.53 3.64 4.31
CA ILE A 17 -1.90 3.14 4.48
C ILE A 17 -2.58 3.83 5.67
N MET A 18 -1.89 3.90 6.81
CA MET A 18 -2.44 4.53 8.00
C MET A 18 -2.71 6.01 7.78
N GLU A 19 -1.81 6.71 7.10
CA GLU A 19 -1.97 8.13 6.78
C GLU A 19 -3.18 8.35 5.85
N CYS A 20 -3.31 7.55 4.81
CA CYS A 20 -4.43 7.65 3.88
C CYS A 20 -5.77 7.36 4.57
N GLU A 21 -5.81 6.30 5.37
CA GLU A 21 -7.04 5.95 6.10
C GLU A 21 -7.44 7.04 7.09
N GLY A 22 -6.46 7.64 7.75
CA GLY A 22 -6.72 8.77 8.65
C GLY A 22 -7.29 9.98 7.91
N ASN A 23 -6.72 10.32 6.77
CA ASN A 23 -7.22 11.42 5.95
C ASN A 23 -8.64 11.18 5.48
N ILE A 24 -8.93 9.96 5.03
CA ILE A 24 -10.27 9.59 4.58
C ILE A 24 -11.28 9.69 5.74
N ALA A 25 -10.90 9.20 6.92
CA ALA A 25 -11.77 9.21 8.09
C ALA A 25 -12.10 10.63 8.58
N ARG A 26 -11.16 11.56 8.43
CA ARG A 26 -11.34 12.95 8.86
C ARG A 26 -12.04 13.82 7.83
N ALA A 27 -12.16 13.35 6.59
CA ALA A 27 -12.74 14.12 5.50
C ALA A 27 -14.26 14.19 5.63
N PRO A 28 -14.89 15.26 5.09
CA PRO A 28 -16.35 15.32 5.03
C PRO A 28 -16.92 14.16 4.23
N GLN A 29 -18.14 13.79 4.55
CA GLN A 29 -18.86 12.77 3.81
C GLN A 29 -19.23 13.29 2.42
N GLY A 30 -19.20 12.40 1.42
CA GLY A 30 -19.61 12.76 0.08
C GLY A 30 -18.45 12.83 -0.88
N THR A 31 -18.71 13.38 -2.06
CA THR A 31 -17.74 13.47 -3.14
C THR A 31 -17.75 14.88 -3.75
N LEU A 32 -16.68 15.18 -4.47
CA LEU A 32 -16.52 16.47 -5.12
C LEU A 32 -16.86 16.36 -6.60
N ARG A 33 -17.65 17.31 -7.09
CA ARG A 33 -17.86 17.50 -8.53
C ARG A 33 -17.22 18.83 -8.92
N VAL A 34 -16.33 18.79 -9.90
CA VAL A 34 -15.63 19.98 -10.39
C VAL A 34 -16.17 20.31 -11.78
N VAL A 35 -16.54 21.56 -11.97
CA VAL A 35 -17.09 22.04 -13.25
C VAL A 35 -16.26 23.24 -13.72
N LYS A 36 -15.83 23.17 -14.97
CA LYS A 36 -15.16 24.29 -15.60
C LYS A 36 -16.21 25.06 -16.41
N ASN A 37 -16.43 26.33 -16.05
CA ASN A 37 -17.37 27.20 -16.72
C ASN A 37 -16.60 28.41 -17.27
N GLY A 38 -16.19 28.33 -18.53
CA GLY A 38 -15.30 29.32 -19.11
C GLY A 38 -13.93 29.26 -18.47
N LYS A 39 -13.49 30.37 -17.88
CA LYS A 39 -12.23 30.44 -17.14
C LYS A 39 -12.39 30.13 -15.66
N LYS A 40 -13.64 29.96 -15.22
CA LYS A 40 -13.92 29.73 -13.80
C LYS A 40 -14.03 28.25 -13.51
N ILE A 41 -13.53 27.84 -12.36
CA ILE A 41 -13.68 26.49 -11.83
C ILE A 41 -14.66 26.57 -10.68
N GLN A 42 -15.69 25.73 -10.72
CA GLN A 42 -16.72 25.69 -9.69
C GLN A 42 -16.72 24.31 -9.03
N TYR A 43 -16.96 24.29 -7.73
CA TYR A 43 -16.96 23.06 -6.92
C TYR A 43 -18.37 22.82 -6.39
N TYR A 44 -18.77 21.55 -6.45
CA TYR A 44 -20.07 21.09 -5.95
C TYR A 44 -19.88 19.91 -5.03
N TRP A 45 -20.60 19.91 -3.93
CA TRP A 45 -20.54 18.89 -2.90
C TRP A 45 -21.68 17.92 -3.09
N ARG A 46 -21.38 16.68 -3.47
CA ARG A 46 -22.35 15.61 -3.57
C ARG A 46 -22.38 14.84 -2.27
N MET A 47 -23.50 14.88 -1.56
CA MET A 47 -23.62 14.24 -0.25
C MET A 47 -23.77 12.74 -0.34
N ASN A 48 -24.36 12.22 -1.46
CA ASN A 48 -24.57 10.79 -1.66
C ASN A 48 -24.59 10.49 -3.16
N THR A 49 -24.72 9.19 -3.50
CA THR A 49 -24.68 8.75 -4.90
C THR A 49 -25.89 9.20 -5.73
N GLN A 50 -27.00 9.56 -5.08
CA GLN A 50 -28.21 10.01 -5.76
C GLN A 50 -28.16 11.50 -6.08
N ASP A 51 -27.31 12.24 -5.41
CA ASP A 51 -27.13 13.67 -5.62
C ASP A 51 -26.17 13.92 -6.77
N ILE A 52 -26.70 13.94 -7.99
CA ILE A 52 -25.88 14.03 -9.21
C ILE A 52 -25.21 15.39 -9.35
N ARG A 53 -25.94 16.47 -9.08
CA ARG A 53 -25.43 17.82 -9.29
C ARG A 53 -24.58 18.31 -8.12
N GLY A 54 -24.99 17.99 -6.91
CA GLY A 54 -24.34 18.47 -5.71
C GLY A 54 -24.74 19.90 -5.38
N LYS A 55 -24.31 20.32 -4.19
CA LYS A 55 -24.53 21.66 -3.68
C LYS A 55 -23.31 22.52 -3.98
N TYR A 56 -23.53 23.71 -4.55
CA TYR A 56 -22.45 24.64 -4.85
C TYR A 56 -21.65 24.97 -3.58
N ILE A 57 -20.32 24.87 -3.68
CA ILE A 57 -19.42 25.21 -2.57
C ILE A 57 -18.98 26.66 -2.73
N GLN A 58 -19.39 27.49 -1.78
CA GLN A 58 -19.01 28.90 -1.78
C GLN A 58 -17.54 29.04 -1.42
N ARG A 59 -16.97 30.17 -1.80
CA ARG A 59 -15.55 30.44 -1.58
C ARG A 59 -15.13 30.33 -0.11
N LYS A 60 -16.01 30.74 0.80
CA LYS A 60 -15.74 30.64 2.25
C LYS A 60 -15.63 29.19 2.73
N ASP A 61 -16.23 28.26 1.99
CA ASP A 61 -16.24 26.83 2.32
C ASP A 61 -15.32 26.03 1.39
N GLU A 62 -14.41 26.69 0.70
CA GLU A 62 -13.51 26.03 -0.26
C GLU A 62 -12.66 24.94 0.40
N TRP A 63 -12.44 25.02 1.69
CA TRP A 63 -11.74 23.98 2.44
C TRP A 63 -12.43 22.60 2.30
N VAL A 64 -13.77 22.62 2.15
CA VAL A 64 -14.52 21.36 1.93
C VAL A 64 -14.13 20.75 0.58
N ALA A 65 -14.02 21.59 -0.46
CA ALA A 65 -13.59 21.12 -1.78
C ALA A 65 -12.20 20.49 -1.73
N HIS A 66 -11.27 21.15 -1.03
CA HIS A 66 -9.92 20.61 -0.85
C HIS A 66 -9.94 19.29 -0.10
N ALA A 67 -10.73 19.18 0.96
CA ALA A 67 -10.83 17.97 1.76
C ALA A 67 -11.43 16.81 0.97
N LEU A 68 -12.46 17.08 0.17
CA LEU A 68 -13.08 16.06 -0.67
C LEU A 68 -12.13 15.59 -1.78
N ALA A 69 -11.40 16.51 -2.39
CA ALA A 69 -10.41 16.17 -3.41
C ALA A 69 -9.29 15.32 -2.81
N GLN A 70 -8.81 15.69 -1.63
CA GLN A 70 -7.77 14.94 -0.92
C GLN A 70 -8.26 13.55 -0.55
N LYS A 71 -9.51 13.46 -0.11
CA LYS A 71 -10.14 12.18 0.21
C LYS A 71 -10.15 11.25 -1.01
N ASP A 72 -10.56 11.75 -2.18
CA ASP A 72 -10.60 10.96 -3.40
C ASP A 72 -9.20 10.52 -3.82
N TYR A 73 -8.24 11.43 -3.75
CA TYR A 73 -6.84 11.13 -4.02
C TYR A 73 -6.33 10.02 -3.08
N CYS A 74 -6.59 10.16 -1.79
CA CYS A 74 -6.17 9.17 -0.80
C CYS A 74 -6.83 7.82 -1.03
N ALA A 75 -8.10 7.79 -1.43
CA ALA A 75 -8.78 6.53 -1.72
C ALA A 75 -8.14 5.80 -2.90
N LYS A 76 -7.80 6.54 -3.95
CA LYS A 76 -7.14 5.96 -5.13
C LYS A 76 -5.72 5.53 -4.82
N PHE A 77 -5.00 6.35 -4.09
CA PHE A 77 -3.64 6.06 -3.65
C PHE A 77 -3.60 4.82 -2.77
N LEU A 78 -4.56 4.72 -1.84
CA LEU A 78 -4.67 3.60 -0.91
C LEU A 78 -4.83 2.26 -1.63
N LYS A 79 -5.64 2.22 -2.69
CA LYS A 79 -5.80 1.00 -3.49
C LYS A 79 -4.46 0.51 -4.05
N LYS A 80 -3.67 1.43 -4.59
CA LYS A 80 -2.37 1.10 -5.18
C LYS A 80 -1.36 0.67 -4.11
N VAL A 81 -1.36 1.35 -2.97
CA VAL A 81 -0.46 1.02 -1.87
C VAL A 81 -0.77 -0.37 -1.32
N LYS A 82 -2.05 -0.67 -1.11
CA LYS A 82 -2.47 -1.99 -0.61
C LYS A 82 -2.09 -3.10 -1.58
N LYS A 83 -2.21 -2.84 -2.88
CA LYS A 83 -1.83 -3.82 -3.90
C LYS A 83 -0.33 -4.07 -3.88
N GLU A 84 0.47 -3.02 -3.79
CA GLU A 84 1.93 -3.16 -3.70
C GLU A 84 2.33 -3.91 -2.43
N LYS A 85 1.70 -3.57 -1.30
CA LYS A 85 1.97 -4.25 -0.04
C LYS A 85 1.67 -5.75 -0.14
N GLU A 86 0.54 -6.10 -0.76
CA GLU A 86 0.18 -7.50 -0.96
C GLU A 86 1.24 -8.25 -1.77
N GLN A 87 1.74 -7.62 -2.83
CA GLN A 87 2.79 -8.21 -3.66
C GLN A 87 4.08 -8.40 -2.87
N ILE A 88 4.42 -7.43 -2.03
CA ILE A 88 5.62 -7.52 -1.19
C ILE A 88 5.46 -8.59 -0.12
N ASP A 89 4.28 -8.68 0.50
CA ASP A 89 3.98 -9.72 1.49
C ASP A 89 4.15 -11.12 0.88
N GLN A 90 3.64 -11.31 -0.34
CA GLN A 90 3.77 -12.59 -1.05
C GLN A 90 5.23 -12.90 -1.36
N MET A 91 5.99 -11.88 -1.75
CA MET A 91 7.41 -12.06 -2.06
C MET A 91 8.22 -12.44 -0.82
N ILE A 92 7.97 -11.77 0.30
CA ILE A 92 8.63 -12.09 1.58
C ILE A 92 8.30 -13.53 1.99
N GLN A 93 7.04 -13.91 1.88
CA GLN A 93 6.59 -15.27 2.20
C GLN A 93 7.26 -16.30 1.29
N SER A 94 7.37 -15.98 0.01
CA SER A 94 8.02 -16.84 -0.98
C SER A 94 9.48 -17.11 -0.63
N PHE A 95 10.22 -16.09 -0.19
CA PHE A 95 11.61 -16.28 0.24
C PHE A 95 11.73 -17.22 1.43
N GLY A 96 10.80 -17.12 2.38
CA GLY A 96 10.77 -18.02 3.53
C GLY A 96 10.46 -19.45 3.13
N MET A 97 9.58 -19.64 2.15
CA MET A 97 9.19 -20.98 1.66
C MET A 97 10.25 -21.60 0.75
N GLN A 98 11.02 -20.78 0.04
CA GLN A 98 12.03 -21.24 -0.91
C GLN A 98 13.43 -21.21 -0.28
N ASN A 99 13.56 -21.68 0.93
CA ASN A 99 14.85 -21.75 1.59
C ASN A 99 15.68 -22.88 1.00
N LEU A 100 16.59 -22.53 0.11
CA LEU A 100 17.42 -23.50 -0.60
C LEU A 100 18.33 -24.28 0.34
N THR A 101 18.68 -23.73 1.50
CA THR A 101 19.50 -24.46 2.48
C THR A 101 18.74 -25.62 3.11
N ASP A 102 17.39 -25.57 3.13
CA ASP A 102 16.57 -26.66 3.67
C ASP A 102 16.75 -27.96 2.90
N VAL A 103 17.07 -27.88 1.63
CA VAL A 103 17.28 -29.09 0.82
C VAL A 103 18.37 -29.94 1.43
N TYR A 104 19.50 -29.32 1.81
CA TYR A 104 20.60 -30.02 2.48
C TYR A 104 20.20 -30.44 3.90
N GLU A 105 19.59 -29.54 4.66
CA GLU A 105 19.24 -29.78 6.06
C GLU A 105 18.29 -30.98 6.23
N LYS A 106 17.43 -31.21 5.25
CA LYS A 106 16.45 -32.32 5.28
C LYS A 106 17.02 -33.65 4.82
N LEU A 107 18.25 -33.68 4.35
CA LEU A 107 18.91 -34.94 4.01
C LEU A 107 19.19 -35.74 5.29
N ASN A 108 19.19 -37.09 5.17
CA ASN A 108 19.58 -37.90 6.30
C ASN A 108 21.10 -37.74 6.56
N ASN A 109 21.55 -38.16 7.74
CA ASN A 109 22.94 -37.91 8.14
C ASN A 109 23.95 -38.61 7.25
N TYR A 110 23.59 -39.77 6.70
CA TYR A 110 24.48 -40.52 5.80
C TYR A 110 24.72 -39.74 4.50
N ARG A 111 23.69 -39.12 3.98
CA ARG A 111 23.82 -38.34 2.74
C ARG A 111 24.52 -37.00 2.99
N LYS A 112 24.31 -36.39 4.15
CA LYS A 112 24.99 -35.14 4.49
C LYS A 112 26.51 -35.30 4.50
N GLU A 113 27.00 -36.48 4.89
CA GLU A 113 28.44 -36.73 4.94
C GLU A 113 29.11 -36.78 3.56
N ILE A 114 28.34 -37.09 2.53
CA ILE A 114 28.91 -37.25 1.17
C ILE A 114 28.45 -36.16 0.19
N VAL A 115 27.58 -35.23 0.63
CA VAL A 115 27.07 -34.15 -0.21
C VAL A 115 27.75 -32.84 0.16
N ASN A 116 28.24 -32.14 -0.84
CA ASN A 116 28.75 -30.79 -0.67
C ASN A 116 27.62 -29.80 -0.97
N PRO A 117 27.08 -29.09 0.02
CA PRO A 117 25.99 -28.16 -0.23
C PRO A 117 26.44 -27.08 -1.21
N LEU A 118 25.54 -26.74 -2.15
CA LEU A 118 25.82 -25.72 -3.16
C LEU A 118 25.65 -24.30 -2.62
N ILE A 119 24.97 -24.17 -1.48
CA ILE A 119 24.72 -22.89 -0.80
C ILE A 119 25.19 -23.05 0.64
N GLU A 120 25.80 -22.01 1.19
CA GLU A 120 26.26 -22.01 2.59
C GLU A 120 25.06 -22.22 3.53
N THR A 121 25.32 -22.88 4.66
CA THR A 121 24.29 -23.13 5.64
C THR A 121 23.85 -21.84 6.32
N ASN A 122 22.66 -21.86 6.93
CA ASN A 122 22.13 -20.70 7.65
C ASN A 122 23.06 -20.20 8.75
N GLU A 123 23.84 -21.08 9.35
CA GLU A 123 24.78 -20.73 10.40
C GLU A 123 25.87 -19.80 9.91
N MET A 124 26.24 -19.92 8.63
CA MET A 124 27.26 -19.06 8.02
C MET A 124 26.73 -17.68 7.68
N PHE A 125 25.42 -17.53 7.57
CA PHE A 125 24.77 -16.26 7.29
C PHE A 125 24.32 -15.51 8.54
N ALA A 126 24.34 -16.16 9.69
CA ALA A 126 23.89 -15.57 10.95
C ALA A 126 25.03 -14.77 11.61
N GLU A 127 25.28 -13.61 11.10
CA GLU A 127 26.26 -12.70 11.67
C GLU A 127 25.64 -11.60 12.50
#